data_ffc2b8a3e07140eec45fcd241cf4069b
#
_entry.id   ffc2b8a3e07140eec45fcd241cf4069b
#
_cell.length_a   1.000
_cell.length_b   1.000
_cell.length_c   1.000
_cell.angle_alpha   90.00
_cell.angle_beta   90.00
_cell.angle_gamma   90.00
#
_symmetry.space_group_name_H-M   'P 1'
#
loop_
_entity.id
_entity.type
_entity.pdbx_description
1 polymer ?
#
loop_
_entity_poly.entity_id
_entity_poly.type
_entity_poly.pdbx_seq_one_letter_code
_entity_poly.pdbx_strand_id
1 'polypeptide(L)'
;MKTSKTDILRVIGATVWISLSEFFRNEFLLKSFWTEHYQQLGIVFPSDPVNGAVWGLWSLLLALFIYMLHSKFSFIQTSLISWFSAFLMMWVVTGNLGVLPFNLLFAAIPLSLIEVFVAAYIIHKPIKTN
;
A
#
# COMPACT_ATOMS: atom_id res chain seq x y z
N MET A 1 0.66 -13.65 21.18
CA MET A 1 -0.55 -12.83 20.94
C MET A 1 -1.65 -13.73 20.40
N LYS A 2 -2.75 -13.84 21.11
CA LYS A 2 -3.89 -14.61 20.58
C LYS A 2 -4.62 -13.78 19.55
N THR A 3 -4.64 -14.25 18.31
CA THR A 3 -5.39 -13.64 17.21
C THR A 3 -6.87 -13.94 17.35
N SER A 4 -7.70 -12.92 17.42
CA SER A 4 -9.15 -13.07 17.49
C SER A 4 -9.79 -13.06 16.10
N LYS A 5 -11.05 -13.52 15.98
CA LYS A 5 -11.83 -13.40 14.73
C LYS A 5 -11.93 -11.93 14.28
N THR A 6 -12.03 -11.01 15.24
CA THR A 6 -12.07 -9.57 15.02
C THR A 6 -10.77 -9.06 14.38
N ASP A 7 -9.62 -9.56 14.83
CA ASP A 7 -8.33 -9.18 14.27
C ASP A 7 -8.17 -9.64 12.83
N ILE A 8 -8.63 -10.85 12.53
CA ILE A 8 -8.64 -11.37 11.15
C ILE A 8 -9.51 -10.49 10.25
N LEU A 9 -10.70 -10.08 10.70
CA LEU A 9 -11.59 -9.19 9.94
C LEU A 9 -10.98 -7.81 9.71
N ARG A 10 -10.24 -7.28 10.68
CA ARG A 10 -9.52 -6.00 10.53
C ARG A 10 -8.42 -6.10 9.49
N VAL A 11 -7.64 -7.17 9.53
CA VAL A 11 -6.59 -7.40 8.53
C VAL A 11 -7.19 -7.57 7.14
N ILE A 12 -8.28 -8.33 6.99
CA ILE A 12 -8.99 -8.47 5.72
C ILE A 12 -9.53 -7.11 5.25
N GLY A 13 -10.17 -6.34 6.12
CA GLY A 13 -10.68 -5.02 5.80
C GLY A 13 -9.58 -4.05 5.35
N ALA A 14 -8.46 -4.04 6.05
CA ALA A 14 -7.30 -3.25 5.66
C ALA A 14 -6.70 -3.72 4.31
N THR A 15 -6.63 -5.02 4.08
CA THR A 15 -6.16 -5.60 2.81
C THR A 15 -7.04 -5.16 1.64
N VAL A 16 -8.36 -5.22 1.80
CA VAL A 16 -9.31 -4.76 0.77
C VAL A 16 -9.14 -3.27 0.51
N TRP A 17 -9.04 -2.46 1.55
CA TRP A 17 -8.80 -1.01 1.42
C TRP A 17 -7.51 -0.70 0.67
N ILE A 18 -6.40 -1.33 1.05
CA ILE A 18 -5.10 -1.13 0.41
C ILE A 18 -5.17 -1.55 -1.07
N SER A 19 -5.76 -2.71 -1.37
CA SER A 19 -5.91 -3.21 -2.74
C SER A 19 -6.71 -2.27 -3.62
N LEU A 20 -7.84 -1.75 -3.13
CA LEU A 20 -8.68 -0.80 -3.86
C LEU A 20 -7.96 0.54 -4.06
N SER A 21 -7.27 1.02 -3.05
CA SER A 21 -6.49 2.26 -3.10
C SER A 21 -5.33 2.17 -4.09
N GLU A 22 -4.58 1.05 -4.07
CA GLU A 22 -3.49 0.78 -5.01
C GLU A 22 -4.01 0.70 -6.45
N PHE A 23 -5.09 -0.04 -6.69
CA PHE A 23 -5.71 -0.15 -8.00
C PHE A 23 -6.15 1.22 -8.53
N PHE A 24 -6.87 2.00 -7.72
CA PHE A 24 -7.36 3.32 -8.12
C PHE A 24 -6.21 4.27 -8.44
N ARG A 25 -5.16 4.29 -7.61
CA ARG A 25 -4.02 5.15 -7.83
C ARG A 25 -3.21 4.77 -9.07
N ASN A 26 -2.86 3.50 -9.22
CA ASN A 26 -1.92 3.08 -10.25
C ASN A 26 -2.57 2.69 -11.57
N GLU A 27 -3.78 2.13 -11.56
CA GLU A 27 -4.49 1.71 -12.77
C GLU A 27 -5.44 2.77 -13.33
N PHE A 28 -5.77 3.78 -12.54
CA PHE A 28 -6.69 4.84 -12.96
C PHE A 28 -6.03 6.22 -12.97
N LEU A 29 -5.58 6.72 -11.81
CA LEU A 29 -5.05 8.09 -11.72
C LEU A 29 -3.66 8.26 -12.35
N LEU A 30 -2.77 7.33 -12.13
CA LEU A 30 -1.35 7.46 -12.47
C LEU A 30 -0.91 6.48 -13.58
N LYS A 31 -1.83 5.79 -14.21
CA LYS A 31 -1.53 4.79 -15.25
C LYS A 31 -0.70 5.36 -16.40
N SER A 32 -1.03 6.55 -16.87
CA SER A 32 -0.30 7.19 -17.97
C SER A 32 1.17 7.45 -17.61
N PHE A 33 1.46 7.89 -16.38
CA PHE A 33 2.83 8.11 -15.92
C PHE A 33 3.66 6.83 -15.97
N TRP A 34 3.08 5.69 -15.54
CA TRP A 34 3.73 4.39 -15.59
C TRP A 34 3.93 3.90 -17.02
N THR A 35 2.89 3.91 -17.83
CA THR A 35 2.93 3.39 -19.19
C THR A 35 3.88 4.19 -20.08
N GLU A 36 3.87 5.51 -19.99
CA GLU A 36 4.77 6.38 -20.75
C GLU A 36 6.23 6.17 -20.34
N HIS A 37 6.51 6.09 -19.04
CA HIS A 37 7.87 5.86 -18.55
C HIS A 37 8.42 4.51 -18.98
N TYR A 38 7.63 3.42 -18.85
CA TYR A 38 8.03 2.09 -19.32
C TYR A 38 8.23 2.06 -20.83
N GLN A 39 7.40 2.76 -21.59
CA GLN A 39 7.53 2.88 -23.04
C GLN A 39 8.86 3.57 -23.43
N GLN A 40 9.26 4.60 -22.71
CA GLN A 40 10.56 5.27 -22.90
C GLN A 40 11.74 4.34 -22.60
N LEU A 41 11.57 3.36 -21.71
CA LEU A 41 12.57 2.34 -21.42
C LEU A 41 12.56 1.17 -22.44
N GLY A 42 11.65 1.18 -23.40
CA GLY A 42 11.50 0.11 -24.39
C GLY A 42 10.87 -1.17 -23.85
N ILE A 43 10.14 -1.09 -22.75
CA ILE A 43 9.45 -2.21 -22.10
C ILE A 43 7.97 -1.91 -21.93
N VAL A 44 7.18 -2.97 -21.74
CA VAL A 44 5.74 -2.86 -21.51
C VAL A 44 5.45 -2.87 -20.01
N PHE A 45 4.59 -1.95 -19.54
CA PHE A 45 4.13 -1.95 -18.16
C PHE A 45 3.30 -3.21 -17.87
N PRO A 46 3.66 -4.02 -16.84
CA PRO A 46 2.96 -5.26 -16.53
C PRO A 46 1.53 -5.00 -16.07
N SER A 47 0.54 -5.56 -16.78
CA SER A 47 -0.89 -5.40 -16.48
C SER A 47 -1.69 -6.69 -16.62
N ASP A 48 -1.03 -7.84 -16.62
CA ASP A 48 -1.69 -9.14 -16.67
C ASP A 48 -2.40 -9.46 -15.34
N PRO A 49 -3.42 -10.34 -15.32
CA PRO A 49 -4.13 -10.71 -14.09
C PRO A 49 -3.22 -11.21 -12.96
N VAL A 50 -2.13 -11.90 -13.27
CA VAL A 50 -1.14 -12.33 -12.29
C VAL A 50 -0.49 -11.15 -11.57
N ASN A 51 -0.27 -10.04 -12.26
CA ASN A 51 0.27 -8.82 -11.64
C ASN A 51 -0.69 -8.23 -10.62
N GLY A 52 -1.99 -8.24 -10.90
CA GLY A 52 -3.02 -7.85 -9.95
C GLY A 52 -3.05 -8.76 -8.72
N ALA A 53 -2.90 -10.07 -8.90
CA ALA A 53 -2.83 -11.03 -7.79
C ALA A 53 -1.59 -10.78 -6.90
N VAL A 54 -0.45 -10.43 -7.47
CA VAL A 54 0.76 -10.06 -6.72
C VAL A 54 0.53 -8.77 -5.91
N TRP A 55 -0.15 -7.78 -6.47
CA TRP A 55 -0.53 -6.57 -5.75
C TRP A 55 -1.49 -6.86 -4.59
N GLY A 56 -2.41 -7.81 -4.75
CA GLY A 56 -3.27 -8.29 -3.68
C GLY A 56 -2.48 -8.95 -2.54
N LEU A 57 -1.49 -9.77 -2.88
CA LEU A 57 -0.57 -10.36 -1.92
C LEU A 57 0.23 -9.28 -1.17
N TRP A 58 0.77 -8.29 -1.89
CA TRP A 58 1.47 -7.17 -1.27
C TRP A 58 0.59 -6.39 -0.30
N SER A 59 -0.67 -6.16 -0.68
CA SER A 59 -1.66 -5.49 0.19
C SER A 59 -1.91 -6.27 1.48
N LEU A 60 -2.01 -7.60 1.40
CA LEU A 60 -2.13 -8.46 2.57
C LEU A 60 -0.89 -8.38 3.47
N LEU A 61 0.30 -8.43 2.87
CA LEU A 61 1.55 -8.34 3.62
C LEU A 61 1.69 -6.98 4.32
N LEU A 62 1.30 -5.90 3.68
CA LEU A 62 1.28 -4.57 4.31
C LEU A 62 0.28 -4.50 5.45
N ALA A 63 -0.93 -5.04 5.28
CA ALA A 63 -1.94 -5.09 6.35
C ALA A 63 -1.45 -5.90 7.55
N LEU A 64 -0.78 -7.03 7.33
CA LEU A 64 -0.17 -7.84 8.38
C LEU A 64 0.97 -7.08 9.08
N PHE A 65 1.79 -6.36 8.34
CA PHE A 65 2.86 -5.53 8.89
C PHE A 65 2.30 -4.44 9.82
N ILE A 66 1.26 -3.72 9.38
CA ILE A 66 0.56 -2.72 10.20
C ILE A 66 -0.02 -3.38 11.45
N TYR A 67 -0.62 -4.56 11.31
CA TYR A 67 -1.18 -5.31 12.43
C TYR A 67 -0.10 -5.71 13.46
N MET A 68 1.09 -6.10 13.01
CA MET A 68 2.20 -6.44 13.91
C MET A 68 2.71 -5.21 14.69
N LEU A 69 2.71 -4.05 14.05
CA LEU A 69 3.20 -2.82 14.67
C LEU A 69 2.19 -2.21 15.65
N HIS A 70 0.89 -2.29 15.37
CA HIS A 70 -0.14 -1.57 16.12
C HIS A 70 -0.20 -1.92 17.62
N SER A 71 0.26 -3.10 18.00
CA SER A 71 0.30 -3.53 19.40
C SER A 71 1.46 -2.93 20.20
N LYS A 72 2.46 -2.38 19.53
CA LYS A 72 3.69 -1.87 20.13
C LYS A 72 3.89 -0.37 19.95
N PHE A 73 3.24 0.22 18.97
CA PHE A 73 3.40 1.61 18.58
C PHE A 73 2.07 2.34 18.59
N SER A 74 2.11 3.66 18.77
CA SER A 74 0.92 4.50 18.63
C SER A 74 0.39 4.47 17.19
N PHE A 75 -0.84 4.93 16.99
CA PHE A 75 -1.45 5.04 15.67
C PHE A 75 -0.57 5.80 14.67
N ILE A 76 -0.05 6.97 15.08
CA ILE A 76 0.79 7.81 14.21
C ILE A 76 2.12 7.10 13.90
N GLN A 77 2.77 6.52 14.91
CA GLN A 77 4.01 5.80 14.72
C GLN A 77 3.83 4.60 13.80
N THR A 78 2.78 3.79 14.02
CA THR A 78 2.46 2.65 13.15
C THR A 78 2.26 3.10 11.71
N SER A 79 1.50 4.16 11.48
CA SER A 79 1.26 4.69 10.15
C SER A 79 2.54 5.18 9.47
N LEU A 80 3.35 5.97 10.15
CA LEU A 80 4.58 6.51 9.59
C LEU A 80 5.65 5.44 9.33
N ILE A 81 5.83 4.49 10.25
CA ILE A 81 6.78 3.38 10.08
C ILE A 81 6.33 2.51 8.88
N SER A 82 5.04 2.21 8.78
CA SER A 82 4.50 1.42 7.69
C SER A 82 4.64 2.13 6.33
N TRP A 83 4.35 3.41 6.28
CA TRP A 83 4.52 4.21 5.07
C TRP A 83 5.98 4.29 4.63
N PHE A 84 6.88 4.57 5.56
CA PHE A 84 8.32 4.62 5.30
C PHE A 84 8.82 3.28 4.72
N SER A 85 8.46 2.17 5.35
CA SER A 85 8.93 0.83 4.98
C SER A 85 8.33 0.35 3.65
N ALA A 86 7.05 0.64 3.39
CA ALA A 86 6.35 0.16 2.20
C ALA A 86 6.56 1.05 0.97
N PHE A 87 6.62 2.36 1.14
CA PHE A 87 6.62 3.31 0.03
C PHE A 87 7.94 4.03 -0.14
N LEU A 88 8.42 4.74 0.86
CA LEU A 88 9.62 5.56 0.70
C LEU A 88 10.84 4.71 0.35
N MET A 89 11.07 3.61 1.04
CA MET A 89 12.18 2.70 0.75
C MET A 89 12.07 2.09 -0.65
N MET A 90 10.86 1.71 -1.07
CA MET A 90 10.60 1.19 -2.42
C MET A 90 10.90 2.24 -3.49
N TRP A 91 10.47 3.48 -3.30
CA TRP A 91 10.73 4.55 -4.27
C TRP A 91 12.20 4.92 -4.38
N VAL A 92 12.94 4.86 -3.29
CA VAL A 92 14.40 5.05 -3.32
C VAL A 92 15.06 4.00 -4.22
N VAL A 93 14.71 2.74 -4.05
CA VAL A 93 15.29 1.63 -4.83
C VAL A 93 14.82 1.68 -6.29
N THR A 94 13.53 1.79 -6.53
CA THR A 94 12.97 1.82 -7.89
C THR A 94 13.39 3.07 -8.65
N GLY A 95 13.55 4.20 -7.96
CA GLY A 95 14.12 5.43 -8.52
C GLY A 95 15.57 5.24 -8.94
N ASN A 96 16.38 4.57 -8.10
CA ASN A 96 17.78 4.24 -8.43
C ASN A 96 17.88 3.30 -9.65
N LEU A 97 16.93 2.39 -9.81
CA LEU A 97 16.87 1.46 -10.95
C LEU A 97 16.35 2.13 -12.25
N GLY A 98 15.89 3.36 -12.16
CA GLY A 98 15.36 4.09 -13.33
C GLY A 98 13.95 3.68 -13.75
N VAL A 99 13.25 2.85 -12.98
CA VAL A 99 11.90 2.35 -13.32
C VAL A 99 10.77 3.17 -12.70
N LEU A 100 11.08 4.10 -11.79
CA LEU A 100 10.10 4.97 -11.17
C LEU A 100 9.94 6.27 -11.97
N PRO A 101 8.73 6.60 -12.47
CA PRO A 101 8.48 7.93 -13.04
C PRO A 101 8.37 8.96 -11.90
N PHE A 102 9.42 9.77 -11.69
CA PHE A 102 9.49 10.71 -10.56
C PHE A 102 8.36 11.72 -10.51
N ASN A 103 7.82 12.11 -11.66
CA ASN A 103 6.74 13.09 -11.75
C ASN A 103 5.42 12.62 -11.14
N LEU A 104 5.23 11.30 -10.90
CA LEU A 104 4.03 10.81 -10.21
C LEU A 104 4.08 11.05 -8.69
N LEU A 105 5.25 11.31 -8.11
CA LEU A 105 5.41 11.41 -6.66
C LEU A 105 4.61 12.55 -6.04
N PHE A 106 4.33 13.62 -6.77
CA PHE A 106 3.50 14.72 -6.27
C PHE A 106 2.09 14.27 -5.85
N ALA A 107 1.56 13.25 -6.51
CA ALA A 107 0.27 12.64 -6.17
C ALA A 107 0.44 11.37 -5.33
N ALA A 108 1.46 10.55 -5.62
CA ALA A 108 1.68 9.29 -4.95
C ALA A 108 2.04 9.45 -3.45
N ILE A 109 2.79 10.48 -3.09
CA ILE A 109 3.15 10.73 -1.68
C ILE A 109 1.90 11.00 -0.82
N PRO A 110 1.05 12.00 -1.12
CA PRO A 110 -0.13 12.24 -0.28
C PRO A 110 -1.14 11.10 -0.34
N LEU A 111 -1.36 10.47 -1.49
CA LEU A 111 -2.32 9.38 -1.63
C LEU A 111 -1.89 8.13 -0.88
N SER A 112 -0.60 7.78 -0.90
CA SER A 112 -0.07 6.64 -0.14
C SER A 112 -0.08 6.89 1.37
N LEU A 113 0.15 8.11 1.81
CA LEU A 113 -0.02 8.49 3.22
C LEU A 113 -1.46 8.28 3.68
N ILE A 114 -2.44 8.75 2.93
CA ILE A 114 -3.86 8.54 3.21
C ILE A 114 -4.17 7.04 3.25
N GLU A 115 -3.69 6.28 2.29
CA GLU A 115 -3.88 4.83 2.23
C GLU A 115 -3.42 4.13 3.50
N VAL A 116 -2.19 4.41 3.94
CA VAL A 116 -1.60 3.76 5.12
C VAL A 116 -2.27 4.23 6.41
N PHE A 117 -2.58 5.52 6.55
CA PHE A 117 -3.28 6.04 7.72
C PHE A 117 -4.68 5.43 7.87
N VAL A 118 -5.42 5.28 6.77
CA VAL A 118 -6.74 4.63 6.80
C VAL A 118 -6.62 3.14 7.12
N ALA A 119 -5.65 2.43 6.54
CA ALA A 119 -5.39 1.03 6.85
C ALA A 119 -5.03 0.83 8.34
N ALA A 120 -4.17 1.68 8.87
CA ALA A 120 -3.82 1.66 10.30
C ALA A 120 -5.04 1.98 11.18
N TYR A 121 -5.90 2.89 10.76
CA TYR A 121 -7.14 3.20 11.47
C TYR A 121 -8.09 2.00 11.52
N ILE A 122 -8.28 1.29 10.41
CA ILE A 122 -9.09 0.06 10.36
C ILE A 122 -8.57 -0.99 11.34
N ILE A 123 -7.26 -1.12 11.45
CA ILE A 123 -6.62 -2.10 12.34
C ILE A 123 -6.70 -1.66 13.82
N HIS A 124 -6.51 -0.37 14.12
CA HIS A 124 -6.53 0.16 15.48
C HIS A 124 -7.93 0.30 16.07
N LYS A 125 -8.94 0.51 15.24
CA LYS A 125 -10.29 0.78 15.71
C LYS A 125 -10.85 -0.43 16.47
N PRO A 126 -11.28 -0.27 17.75
CA PRO A 126 -11.98 -1.35 18.44
C PRO A 126 -13.32 -1.61 17.71
N ILE A 127 -13.53 -2.84 17.27
CA ILE A 127 -14.86 -3.25 16.82
C ILE A 127 -15.72 -3.33 18.07
N LYS A 128 -16.73 -2.45 18.17
CA LYS A 128 -17.73 -2.55 19.21
C LYS A 128 -18.50 -3.86 18.95
N THR A 129 -18.25 -4.86 19.76
CA THR A 129 -19.13 -6.03 19.87
C THR A 129 -20.36 -5.57 20.66
N ASN A 130 -21.49 -5.44 19.97
CA ASN A 130 -22.79 -5.32 20.63
C ASN A 130 -23.18 -6.64 21.26
#